data_0b97745b1675c84e86cb30df19c8004f
#
_entry.id   0b97745b1675c84e86cb30df19c8004f
#
_cell.length_a   1.000
_cell.length_b   1.000
_cell.length_c   1.000
_cell.angle_alpha   90.00
_cell.angle_beta   90.00
_cell.angle_gamma   90.00
#
_symmetry.space_group_name_H-M   'P 1'
#
loop_
_entity.id
_entity.type
_entity.pdbx_description
1 polymer ?
#
loop_
_entity_poly.entity_id
_entity_poly.type
_entity_poly.pdbx_seq_one_letter_code
_entity_poly.pdbx_strand_id
1 'polypeptide(L)'
;MPAFLRAHDKGVEHSLEDFTLLGRSPDATIRLTDAGVSRQHATIRRDGTLYWVSDLGSANGSFVNDVAVTTARALRHGDRIQLGTCIFIFETDEGEGAQSGGSGTQMLHTVALPMRSVTATLLVGDLRNFTNLSARLSAEQVATMLREWYADCERILKPRGAIIDKFIGDGVFAYWVGDSAEIRSQATEAARLLSSPEASESPVRKMMRDDMNMEVYCHVGLNIGGVALGAMGRGVNTAVGEAVNVTFRIESLTRKLQVPVLAGASFLAGWPDGLKDYKNVGIHPVKGQPEPVEVYALVESNPVLE
;
A
#
# COMPACT_ATOMS: atom_id res chain seq x y z
N MET A 1 -11.35 -1.90 -26.80
CA MET A 1 -12.78 -2.22 -26.67
C MET A 1 -13.22 -1.83 -25.28
N PRO A 2 -14.36 -1.20 -25.10
CA PRO A 2 -14.89 -0.88 -23.78
C PRO A 2 -15.28 -2.16 -23.05
N ALA A 3 -15.08 -2.17 -21.73
CA ALA A 3 -15.57 -3.18 -20.83
C ALA A 3 -16.24 -2.51 -19.64
N PHE A 4 -17.13 -3.24 -19.00
CA PHE A 4 -17.99 -2.72 -17.94
C PHE A 4 -18.06 -3.70 -16.78
N LEU A 5 -18.28 -3.14 -15.58
CA LEU A 5 -18.79 -3.89 -14.45
C LEU A 5 -20.25 -3.56 -14.24
N ARG A 6 -21.11 -4.53 -14.40
CA ARG A 6 -22.54 -4.38 -14.09
C ARG A 6 -22.80 -4.86 -12.66
N ALA A 7 -23.30 -3.96 -11.81
CA ALA A 7 -23.71 -4.30 -10.46
C ALA A 7 -24.91 -5.25 -10.49
N HIS A 8 -24.79 -6.42 -9.84
CA HIS A 8 -25.79 -7.48 -9.87
C HIS A 8 -27.16 -7.03 -9.30
N ASP A 9 -27.14 -6.18 -8.25
CA ASP A 9 -28.37 -5.83 -7.53
C ASP A 9 -29.10 -4.63 -8.10
N LYS A 10 -28.40 -3.73 -8.82
CA LYS A 10 -28.92 -2.40 -9.19
C LYS A 10 -28.89 -2.13 -10.69
N GLY A 11 -28.35 -3.02 -11.49
CA GLY A 11 -28.16 -2.83 -12.93
C GLY A 11 -27.29 -1.61 -13.30
N VAL A 12 -26.59 -1.02 -12.33
CA VAL A 12 -25.68 0.10 -12.58
C VAL A 12 -24.45 -0.43 -13.28
N GLU A 13 -24.10 0.19 -14.40
CA GLU A 13 -22.91 -0.13 -15.18
C GLU A 13 -21.81 0.87 -14.88
N HIS A 14 -20.62 0.34 -14.62
CA HIS A 14 -19.41 1.12 -14.44
C HIS A 14 -18.46 0.84 -15.60
N SER A 15 -18.16 1.84 -16.40
CA SER A 15 -17.15 1.72 -17.46
C SER A 15 -15.77 1.49 -16.84
N LEU A 16 -15.01 0.56 -17.41
CA LEU A 16 -13.65 0.30 -17.01
C LEU A 16 -12.68 1.15 -17.84
N GLU A 17 -11.82 1.85 -17.14
CA GLU A 17 -10.66 2.52 -17.71
C GLU A 17 -9.50 1.52 -17.88
N ASP A 18 -8.41 1.97 -18.50
CA ASP A 18 -7.19 1.15 -18.58
C ASP A 18 -6.67 0.74 -17.19
N PHE A 19 -6.90 1.57 -16.17
CA PHE A 19 -6.67 1.27 -14.77
C PHE A 19 -7.86 1.76 -13.96
N THR A 20 -8.54 0.85 -13.30
CA THR A 20 -9.71 1.11 -12.48
C THR A 20 -9.43 0.67 -11.05
N LEU A 21 -9.42 1.62 -10.12
CA LEU A 21 -9.35 1.35 -8.67
C LEU A 21 -10.77 1.17 -8.12
N LEU A 22 -11.02 0.04 -7.46
CA LEU A 22 -12.27 -0.24 -6.76
C LEU A 22 -12.05 -0.15 -5.25
N GLY A 23 -12.92 0.57 -4.57
CA GLY A 23 -12.78 0.71 -3.13
C GLY A 23 -13.76 1.72 -2.53
N ARG A 24 -13.70 1.86 -1.21
CA ARG A 24 -14.56 2.79 -0.46
C ARG A 24 -13.98 4.21 -0.40
N SER A 25 -12.71 4.40 -0.77
CA SER A 25 -12.08 5.72 -0.81
C SER A 25 -12.79 6.66 -1.78
N PRO A 26 -12.87 7.97 -1.48
CA PRO A 26 -13.26 8.99 -2.46
C PRO A 26 -12.39 8.99 -3.72
N ASP A 27 -11.13 8.56 -3.60
CA ASP A 27 -10.15 8.51 -4.71
C ASP A 27 -10.30 7.25 -5.58
N ALA A 28 -11.20 6.31 -5.22
CA ALA A 28 -11.44 5.14 -6.03
C ALA A 28 -12.17 5.51 -7.33
N THR A 29 -11.70 4.99 -8.47
CA THR A 29 -12.34 5.17 -9.79
C THR A 29 -13.79 4.68 -9.74
N ILE A 30 -14.02 3.51 -9.12
CA ILE A 30 -15.35 3.00 -8.81
C ILE A 30 -15.49 3.00 -7.28
N ARG A 31 -16.21 4.01 -6.78
CA ARG A 31 -16.45 4.15 -5.35
C ARG A 31 -17.57 3.25 -4.89
N LEU A 32 -17.28 2.37 -3.92
CA LEU A 32 -18.21 1.44 -3.29
C LEU A 32 -18.49 1.88 -1.86
N THR A 33 -19.77 1.94 -1.45
CA THR A 33 -20.15 2.42 -0.12
C THR A 33 -20.30 1.33 0.93
N ASP A 34 -20.08 0.06 0.53
CA ASP A 34 -20.21 -1.11 1.38
C ASP A 34 -19.12 -1.16 2.46
N ALA A 35 -19.51 -1.40 3.71
CA ALA A 35 -18.58 -1.47 4.84
C ALA A 35 -17.59 -2.65 4.76
N GLY A 36 -17.96 -3.72 4.06
CA GLY A 36 -17.10 -4.88 3.79
C GLY A 36 -16.05 -4.63 2.72
N VAL A 37 -16.10 -3.46 2.02
CA VAL A 37 -15.13 -3.08 1.01
C VAL A 37 -14.04 -2.21 1.64
N SER A 38 -12.77 -2.56 1.45
CA SER A 38 -11.63 -1.77 1.89
C SER A 38 -11.57 -0.41 1.16
N ARG A 39 -10.87 0.59 1.71
CA ARG A 39 -10.68 1.90 1.06
C ARG A 39 -10.10 1.77 -0.34
N GLN A 40 -9.03 1.03 -0.47
CA GLN A 40 -8.47 0.53 -1.73
C GLN A 40 -8.59 -0.99 -1.66
N HIS A 41 -9.51 -1.58 -2.43
CA HIS A 41 -9.87 -2.98 -2.29
C HIS A 41 -9.27 -3.84 -3.39
N ALA A 42 -9.51 -3.46 -4.63
CA ALA A 42 -9.03 -4.17 -5.80
C ALA A 42 -8.72 -3.20 -6.94
N THR A 43 -7.92 -3.65 -7.89
CA THR A 43 -7.73 -2.97 -9.16
C THR A 43 -8.17 -3.86 -10.31
N ILE A 44 -8.75 -3.25 -11.34
CA ILE A 44 -8.90 -3.89 -12.65
C ILE A 44 -8.06 -3.12 -13.63
N ARG A 45 -7.23 -3.85 -14.37
CA ARG A 45 -6.33 -3.26 -15.36
C ARG A 45 -6.54 -3.90 -16.72
N ARG A 46 -6.56 -3.06 -17.75
CA ARG A 46 -6.57 -3.47 -19.14
C ARG A 46 -5.16 -3.70 -19.65
N ASP A 47 -4.98 -4.78 -20.40
CA ASP A 47 -3.75 -5.13 -21.09
C ASP A 47 -4.11 -5.61 -22.51
N GLY A 48 -3.99 -4.72 -23.47
CA GLY A 48 -4.46 -4.96 -24.83
C GLY A 48 -5.99 -5.19 -24.86
N THR A 49 -6.41 -6.42 -25.15
CA THR A 49 -7.82 -6.84 -25.12
C THR A 49 -8.20 -7.51 -23.80
N LEU A 50 -7.24 -7.83 -22.94
CA LEU A 50 -7.46 -8.54 -21.68
C LEU A 50 -7.64 -7.57 -20.50
N TYR A 51 -8.46 -7.98 -19.54
CA TYR A 51 -8.61 -7.29 -18.26
C TYR A 51 -8.16 -8.21 -17.13
N TRP A 52 -7.47 -7.65 -16.16
CA TRP A 52 -6.90 -8.37 -15.02
C TRP A 52 -7.38 -7.75 -13.72
N VAL A 53 -7.93 -8.54 -12.84
CA VAL A 53 -8.28 -8.14 -11.48
C VAL A 53 -7.17 -8.54 -10.52
N SER A 54 -6.87 -7.66 -9.56
CA SER A 54 -5.92 -7.91 -8.47
C SER A 54 -6.51 -7.40 -7.16
N ASP A 55 -6.45 -8.23 -6.13
CA ASP A 55 -6.74 -7.79 -4.76
C ASP A 55 -5.57 -6.96 -4.21
N LEU A 56 -5.89 -5.91 -3.45
CA LEU A 56 -4.90 -5.00 -2.88
C LEU A 56 -4.65 -5.29 -1.38
N GLY A 57 -4.77 -6.54 -0.97
CA GLY A 57 -4.68 -6.92 0.45
C GLY A 57 -5.93 -6.51 1.22
N SER A 58 -7.08 -6.61 0.61
CA SER A 58 -8.35 -6.20 1.20
C SER A 58 -8.71 -7.03 2.44
N ALA A 59 -9.48 -6.43 3.36
CA ALA A 59 -9.83 -7.09 4.62
C ALA A 59 -10.67 -8.36 4.43
N ASN A 60 -11.56 -8.39 3.43
CA ASN A 60 -12.48 -9.50 3.16
C ASN A 60 -12.13 -10.28 1.89
N GLY A 61 -11.07 -9.90 1.18
CA GLY A 61 -10.66 -10.52 -0.08
C GLY A 61 -11.53 -10.14 -1.26
N SER A 62 -10.97 -10.33 -2.45
CA SER A 62 -11.67 -10.27 -3.74
C SER A 62 -11.86 -11.68 -4.27
N PHE A 63 -12.98 -11.95 -4.94
CA PHE A 63 -13.29 -13.27 -5.50
C PHE A 63 -13.75 -13.13 -6.94
N VAL A 64 -13.36 -14.09 -7.79
CA VAL A 64 -13.88 -14.23 -9.16
C VAL A 64 -14.45 -15.63 -9.29
N ASN A 65 -15.75 -15.74 -9.58
CA ASN A 65 -16.48 -17.02 -9.63
C ASN A 65 -16.23 -17.86 -8.36
N ASP A 66 -16.39 -17.23 -7.19
CA ASP A 66 -16.21 -17.83 -5.86
C ASP A 66 -14.78 -18.30 -5.52
N VAL A 67 -13.81 -18.03 -6.39
CA VAL A 67 -12.39 -18.35 -6.16
C VAL A 67 -11.66 -17.07 -5.75
N ALA A 68 -10.97 -17.12 -4.59
CA ALA A 68 -10.21 -15.98 -4.08
C ALA A 68 -9.11 -15.52 -5.06
N VAL A 69 -9.00 -14.21 -5.22
CA VAL A 69 -7.96 -13.57 -6.05
C VAL A 69 -6.71 -13.36 -5.19
N THR A 70 -5.87 -14.37 -5.13
CA THR A 70 -4.59 -14.30 -4.41
C THR A 70 -3.45 -13.78 -5.28
N THR A 71 -3.63 -13.80 -6.59
CA THR A 71 -2.73 -13.28 -7.62
C THR A 71 -3.55 -12.59 -8.70
N ALA A 72 -2.91 -11.75 -9.54
CA ALA A 72 -3.61 -11.14 -10.66
C ALA A 72 -4.29 -12.20 -11.54
N ARG A 73 -5.60 -12.04 -11.79
CA ARG A 73 -6.43 -12.99 -12.53
C ARG A 73 -7.04 -12.32 -13.75
N ALA A 74 -6.91 -12.95 -14.91
CA ALA A 74 -7.56 -12.50 -16.14
C ALA A 74 -9.09 -12.69 -16.02
N LEU A 75 -9.83 -11.65 -16.43
CA LEU A 75 -11.29 -11.65 -16.48
C LEU A 75 -11.78 -12.08 -17.85
N ARG A 76 -12.87 -12.82 -17.85
CA ARG A 76 -13.62 -13.25 -19.05
C ARG A 76 -15.02 -12.65 -19.00
N HIS A 77 -15.60 -12.39 -20.15
CA HIS A 77 -17.00 -11.97 -20.24
C HIS A 77 -17.89 -12.91 -19.42
N GLY A 78 -18.75 -12.36 -18.59
CA GLY A 78 -19.63 -13.10 -17.69
C GLY A 78 -19.00 -13.47 -16.33
N ASP A 79 -17.73 -13.19 -16.08
CA ASP A 79 -17.12 -13.47 -14.78
C ASP A 79 -17.81 -12.65 -13.67
N ARG A 80 -18.15 -13.36 -12.58
CA ARG A 80 -18.73 -12.78 -11.38
C ARG A 80 -17.62 -12.35 -10.42
N ILE A 81 -17.55 -11.04 -10.16
CA ILE A 81 -16.55 -10.45 -9.27
C ILE A 81 -17.25 -10.07 -7.97
N GLN A 82 -16.72 -10.50 -6.84
CA GLN A 82 -17.23 -10.14 -5.51
C GLN A 82 -16.18 -9.40 -4.70
N LEU A 83 -16.57 -8.24 -4.14
CA LEU A 83 -15.77 -7.37 -3.26
C LEU A 83 -16.62 -7.05 -2.02
N GLY A 84 -16.32 -7.68 -0.89
CA GLY A 84 -17.20 -7.61 0.29
C GLY A 84 -18.58 -8.19 -0.06
N THR A 85 -19.66 -7.41 0.11
CA THR A 85 -21.03 -7.79 -0.30
C THR A 85 -21.38 -7.32 -1.71
N CYS A 86 -20.55 -6.50 -2.35
CA CYS A 86 -20.76 -6.03 -3.71
C CYS A 86 -20.44 -7.12 -4.73
N ILE A 87 -21.39 -7.39 -5.64
CA ILE A 87 -21.25 -8.37 -6.72
C ILE A 87 -21.39 -7.66 -8.06
N PHE A 88 -20.47 -7.94 -8.96
CA PHE A 88 -20.44 -7.40 -10.32
C PHE A 88 -20.32 -8.52 -11.33
N ILE A 89 -20.87 -8.31 -12.53
CA ILE A 89 -20.60 -9.12 -13.71
C ILE A 89 -19.68 -8.31 -14.63
N PHE A 90 -18.59 -8.93 -15.02
CA PHE A 90 -17.66 -8.33 -15.99
C PHE A 90 -18.18 -8.56 -17.41
N GLU A 91 -18.29 -7.51 -18.20
CA GLU A 91 -18.81 -7.54 -19.56
C GLU A 91 -17.89 -6.84 -20.54
N THR A 92 -17.76 -7.41 -21.74
CA THR A 92 -17.05 -6.83 -22.89
C THR A 92 -17.94 -6.93 -24.12
N ASP A 93 -17.74 -6.02 -25.08
CA ASP A 93 -18.52 -5.97 -26.33
C ASP A 93 -18.36 -7.23 -27.24
N GLU A 94 -17.47 -8.15 -26.92
CA GLU A 94 -17.27 -9.42 -27.68
C GLU A 94 -18.12 -10.60 -27.17
N GLY A 95 -19.24 -10.34 -26.53
CA GLY A 95 -20.08 -11.37 -25.84
C GLY A 95 -20.76 -12.44 -26.72
N GLU A 96 -20.62 -12.47 -28.03
CA GLU A 96 -21.34 -13.40 -28.92
C GLU A 96 -20.45 -14.30 -29.79
N GLY A 97 -19.28 -14.73 -29.38
CA GLY A 97 -18.49 -15.52 -30.29
C GLY A 97 -17.32 -16.36 -29.80
N ALA A 98 -17.40 -16.99 -28.62
CA ALA A 98 -16.39 -18.02 -28.29
C ALA A 98 -16.94 -19.11 -27.35
N GLN A 99 -17.87 -19.89 -27.84
CA GLN A 99 -18.00 -21.28 -27.39
C GLN A 99 -17.05 -22.12 -28.21
N SER A 100 -15.99 -22.61 -27.62
CA SER A 100 -15.47 -23.92 -27.99
C SER A 100 -14.51 -24.45 -26.93
N GLY A 101 -14.84 -25.64 -26.47
CA GLY A 101 -14.04 -26.47 -25.61
C GLY A 101 -12.66 -26.77 -26.22
N GLY A 102 -11.71 -26.88 -25.36
CA GLY A 102 -10.36 -27.31 -25.65
C GLY A 102 -9.68 -27.62 -24.32
N SER A 103 -9.76 -28.87 -23.87
CA SER A 103 -8.86 -29.42 -22.87
C SER A 103 -7.46 -29.41 -23.46
N GLY A 104 -6.74 -28.34 -23.22
CA GLY A 104 -5.34 -28.22 -23.57
C GLY A 104 -4.63 -27.64 -22.38
N THR A 105 -3.71 -28.43 -21.80
CA THR A 105 -2.72 -27.98 -20.84
C THR A 105 -1.87 -26.90 -21.52
N GLN A 106 -2.35 -25.65 -21.54
CA GLN A 106 -1.53 -24.53 -21.93
C GLN A 106 -0.56 -24.26 -20.79
N MET A 107 0.72 -24.53 -21.05
CA MET A 107 1.80 -23.99 -20.27
C MET A 107 1.53 -22.49 -20.09
N LEU A 108 1.30 -22.09 -18.85
CA LEU A 108 1.24 -20.68 -18.45
C LEU A 108 2.60 -20.05 -18.74
N HIS A 109 2.75 -19.53 -19.96
CA HIS A 109 3.76 -18.54 -20.18
C HIS A 109 3.44 -17.39 -19.22
N THR A 110 4.33 -17.12 -18.31
CA THR A 110 4.26 -15.94 -17.44
C THR A 110 4.34 -14.72 -18.34
N VAL A 111 3.20 -14.25 -18.82
CA VAL A 111 3.13 -12.95 -19.51
C VAL A 111 3.43 -11.92 -18.44
N ALA A 112 4.59 -11.31 -18.55
CA ALA A 112 4.93 -10.16 -17.71
C ALA A 112 3.87 -9.08 -17.98
N LEU A 113 3.00 -8.84 -17.00
CA LEU A 113 1.98 -7.82 -17.11
C LEU A 113 2.67 -6.46 -17.34
N PRO A 114 2.27 -5.67 -18.35
CA PRO A 114 2.89 -4.38 -18.59
C PRO A 114 2.75 -3.51 -17.32
N MET A 115 3.88 -3.02 -16.85
CA MET A 115 3.94 -2.14 -15.70
C MET A 115 3.36 -0.78 -16.07
N ARG A 116 2.40 -0.29 -15.31
CA ARG A 116 1.82 1.03 -15.54
C ARG A 116 2.32 2.03 -14.49
N SER A 117 2.70 3.22 -14.95
CA SER A 117 3.04 4.32 -14.07
C SER A 117 1.77 4.92 -13.47
N VAL A 118 1.70 4.93 -12.15
CA VAL A 118 0.67 5.62 -11.37
C VAL A 118 1.34 6.51 -10.34
N THR A 119 0.68 7.58 -9.92
CA THR A 119 1.12 8.35 -8.75
C THR A 119 0.76 7.56 -7.50
N ALA A 120 1.71 7.43 -6.58
CA ALA A 120 1.49 6.77 -5.30
C ALA A 120 2.09 7.58 -4.15
N THR A 121 1.40 7.54 -3.03
CA THR A 121 1.93 7.95 -1.73
C THR A 121 2.64 6.76 -1.12
N LEU A 122 3.89 6.94 -0.71
CA LEU A 122 4.80 5.87 -0.32
C LEU A 122 5.22 6.04 1.15
N LEU A 123 5.31 4.93 1.87
CA LEU A 123 5.78 4.86 3.24
C LEU A 123 6.80 3.74 3.37
N VAL A 124 7.96 4.07 3.92
CA VAL A 124 8.96 3.10 4.38
C VAL A 124 9.15 3.29 5.87
N GLY A 125 9.05 2.23 6.63
CA GLY A 125 9.32 2.23 8.07
C GLY A 125 10.34 1.16 8.42
N ASP A 126 11.28 1.46 9.35
CA ASP A 126 12.31 0.54 9.81
C ASP A 126 12.45 0.64 11.33
N LEU A 127 12.55 -0.51 12.03
CA LEU A 127 12.61 -0.52 13.49
C LEU A 127 13.91 0.13 13.99
N ARG A 128 13.77 1.01 14.96
CA ARG A 128 14.94 1.62 15.60
C ARG A 128 15.72 0.56 16.39
N ASN A 129 17.05 0.58 16.19
CA ASN A 129 18.00 -0.27 16.93
C ASN A 129 17.78 -1.81 16.79
N PHE A 130 17.05 -2.27 15.78
CA PHE A 130 16.78 -3.68 15.57
C PHE A 130 18.06 -4.56 15.56
N THR A 131 19.11 -4.11 14.89
CA THR A 131 20.39 -4.85 14.82
C THR A 131 20.98 -5.09 16.21
N ASN A 132 20.96 -4.08 17.09
CA ASN A 132 21.45 -4.23 18.47
C ASN A 132 20.52 -5.11 19.31
N LEU A 133 19.24 -5.08 19.04
CA LEU A 133 18.22 -5.85 19.70
C LEU A 133 18.32 -7.32 19.32
N SER A 134 18.36 -7.62 18.02
CA SER A 134 18.45 -8.99 17.50
C SER A 134 19.73 -9.72 17.93
N ALA A 135 20.82 -8.98 18.17
CA ALA A 135 22.06 -9.56 18.69
C ALA A 135 21.97 -10.07 20.15
N ARG A 136 20.94 -9.63 20.89
CA ARG A 136 20.70 -10.02 22.31
C ARG A 136 19.63 -11.09 22.47
N LEU A 137 18.92 -11.42 21.41
CA LEU A 137 17.77 -12.33 21.41
C LEU A 137 18.14 -13.66 20.72
N SER A 138 17.48 -14.74 21.12
CA SER A 138 17.55 -15.99 20.36
C SER A 138 16.81 -15.83 19.03
N ALA A 139 17.11 -16.68 18.04
CA ALA A 139 16.43 -16.67 16.74
C ALA A 139 14.90 -16.82 16.87
N GLU A 140 14.43 -17.61 17.82
CA GLU A 140 13.00 -17.81 18.10
C GLU A 140 12.35 -16.55 18.67
N GLN A 141 13.05 -15.84 19.57
CA GLN A 141 12.59 -14.57 20.13
C GLN A 141 12.52 -13.49 19.04
N VAL A 142 13.54 -13.41 18.17
CA VAL A 142 13.55 -12.49 17.02
C VAL A 142 12.37 -12.80 16.09
N ALA A 143 12.12 -14.07 15.76
CA ALA A 143 11.02 -14.46 14.90
C ALA A 143 9.65 -14.12 15.51
N THR A 144 9.49 -14.34 16.81
CA THR A 144 8.25 -13.96 17.53
C THR A 144 8.05 -12.46 17.52
N MET A 145 9.08 -11.69 17.82
CA MET A 145 9.06 -10.23 17.77
C MET A 145 8.70 -9.69 16.39
N LEU A 146 9.33 -10.20 15.33
CA LEU A 146 9.01 -9.76 13.96
C LEU A 146 7.58 -10.09 13.56
N ARG A 147 7.07 -11.29 13.93
CA ARG A 147 5.69 -11.66 13.65
C ARG A 147 4.68 -10.68 14.28
N GLU A 148 4.90 -10.30 15.52
CA GLU A 148 4.03 -9.36 16.22
C GLU A 148 4.20 -7.94 15.69
N TRP A 149 5.43 -7.55 15.36
CA TRP A 149 5.71 -6.29 14.68
C TRP A 149 4.96 -6.18 13.33
N TYR A 150 4.96 -7.25 12.53
CA TYR A 150 4.22 -7.27 11.27
C TYR A 150 2.71 -7.14 11.49
N ALA A 151 2.17 -7.84 12.49
CA ALA A 151 0.77 -7.71 12.89
C ALA A 151 0.42 -6.28 13.35
N ASP A 152 1.34 -5.62 14.05
CA ASP A 152 1.20 -4.23 14.48
C ASP A 152 1.19 -3.27 13.29
N CYS A 153 2.11 -3.45 12.33
CA CYS A 153 2.10 -2.71 11.07
C CYS A 153 0.78 -2.88 10.30
N GLU A 154 0.27 -4.10 10.19
CA GLU A 154 -1.01 -4.37 9.52
C GLU A 154 -2.18 -3.67 10.22
N ARG A 155 -2.22 -3.70 11.54
CA ARG A 155 -3.24 -3.05 12.35
C ARG A 155 -3.23 -1.53 12.22
N ILE A 156 -2.07 -0.93 12.01
CA ILE A 156 -1.92 0.53 11.83
C ILE A 156 -2.20 0.92 10.37
N LEU A 157 -1.65 0.22 9.40
CA LEU A 157 -1.62 0.61 7.99
C LEU A 157 -2.93 0.27 7.25
N LYS A 158 -3.45 -0.97 7.39
CA LYS A 158 -4.63 -1.42 6.64
C LYS A 158 -5.89 -0.60 6.90
N PRO A 159 -6.26 -0.25 8.15
CA PRO A 159 -7.45 0.57 8.41
C PRO A 159 -7.36 1.99 7.80
N ARG A 160 -6.13 2.45 7.52
CA ARG A 160 -5.85 3.74 6.88
C ARG A 160 -5.76 3.66 5.35
N GLY A 161 -6.09 2.49 4.79
CA GLY A 161 -6.14 2.28 3.35
C GLY A 161 -4.78 2.02 2.70
N ALA A 162 -3.73 1.79 3.48
CA ALA A 162 -2.43 1.41 2.95
C ALA A 162 -2.44 0.00 2.36
N ILE A 163 -1.73 -0.19 1.28
CA ILE A 163 -1.38 -1.48 0.71
C ILE A 163 0.03 -1.81 1.21
N ILE A 164 0.16 -2.86 2.00
CA ILE A 164 1.48 -3.34 2.42
C ILE A 164 2.08 -4.13 1.26
N ASP A 165 3.13 -3.60 0.66
CA ASP A 165 3.84 -4.25 -0.43
C ASP A 165 4.64 -5.44 0.07
N LYS A 166 5.50 -5.20 1.07
CA LYS A 166 6.34 -6.25 1.66
C LYS A 166 6.92 -5.83 2.99
N PHE A 167 7.33 -6.84 3.74
CA PHE A 167 8.26 -6.69 4.85
C PHE A 167 9.69 -7.05 4.39
N ILE A 168 10.67 -6.27 4.80
CA ILE A 168 12.09 -6.45 4.46
C ILE A 168 12.87 -6.48 5.77
N GLY A 169 13.07 -7.69 6.33
CA GLY A 169 13.61 -7.82 7.67
C GLY A 169 12.70 -7.18 8.70
N ASP A 170 13.18 -6.17 9.40
CA ASP A 170 12.43 -5.36 10.36
C ASP A 170 11.74 -4.14 9.72
N GLY A 171 11.91 -3.93 8.42
CA GLY A 171 11.31 -2.84 7.68
C GLY A 171 9.96 -3.21 7.07
N VAL A 172 9.09 -2.21 6.91
CA VAL A 172 7.83 -2.28 6.17
C VAL A 172 7.85 -1.30 5.01
N PHE A 173 7.43 -1.76 3.84
CA PHE A 173 7.14 -0.91 2.70
C PHE A 173 5.65 -0.99 2.41
N ALA A 174 5.00 0.17 2.40
CA ALA A 174 3.58 0.31 2.11
C ALA A 174 3.32 1.51 1.20
N TYR A 175 2.17 1.50 0.51
CA TYR A 175 1.78 2.59 -0.37
C TYR A 175 0.26 2.76 -0.45
N TRP A 176 -0.15 3.93 -0.94
CA TRP A 176 -1.51 4.25 -1.36
C TRP A 176 -1.47 4.62 -2.84
N VAL A 177 -2.46 4.19 -3.61
CA VAL A 177 -2.61 4.65 -4.99
C VAL A 177 -3.25 6.03 -4.97
N GLY A 178 -2.57 7.03 -5.53
CA GLY A 178 -2.98 8.43 -5.51
C GLY A 178 -2.21 9.29 -4.48
N ASP A 179 -2.57 10.56 -4.46
CA ASP A 179 -1.89 11.61 -3.68
C ASP A 179 -2.85 12.67 -3.12
N SER A 180 -4.12 12.33 -2.94
CA SER A 180 -5.11 13.26 -2.37
C SER A 180 -4.76 13.70 -0.95
N ALA A 181 -5.34 14.81 -0.51
CA ALA A 181 -5.18 15.33 0.85
C ALA A 181 -5.60 14.28 1.91
N GLU A 182 -6.64 13.48 1.63
CA GLU A 182 -7.08 12.40 2.51
C GLU A 182 -6.01 11.32 2.63
N ILE A 183 -5.44 10.86 1.51
CA ILE A 183 -4.36 9.86 1.49
C ILE A 183 -3.14 10.35 2.27
N ARG A 184 -2.72 11.60 2.05
CA ARG A 184 -1.59 12.21 2.76
C ARG A 184 -1.86 12.30 4.26
N SER A 185 -3.06 12.67 4.67
CA SER A 185 -3.48 12.69 6.07
C SER A 185 -3.43 11.30 6.70
N GLN A 186 -3.93 10.27 6.01
CA GLN A 186 -3.88 8.88 6.47
C GLN A 186 -2.44 8.35 6.58
N ALA A 187 -1.58 8.71 5.62
CA ALA A 187 -0.17 8.33 5.63
C ALA A 187 0.59 9.03 6.77
N THR A 188 0.31 10.32 7.03
CA THR A 188 0.87 11.07 8.16
C THR A 188 0.47 10.45 9.49
N GLU A 189 -0.81 10.11 9.65
CA GLU A 189 -1.31 9.46 10.86
C GLU A 189 -0.71 8.07 11.06
N ALA A 190 -0.59 7.28 9.98
CA ALA A 190 0.11 6.00 10.03
C ALA A 190 1.57 6.16 10.46
N ALA A 191 2.28 7.14 9.91
CA ALA A 191 3.67 7.42 10.26
C ALA A 191 3.81 7.84 11.74
N ARG A 192 2.89 8.67 12.24
CA ARG A 192 2.83 9.10 13.65
C ARG A 192 2.68 7.90 14.58
N LEU A 193 1.75 7.00 14.29
CA LEU A 193 1.51 5.80 15.09
C LEU A 193 2.67 4.79 15.03
N LEU A 194 3.29 4.61 13.88
CA LEU A 194 4.45 3.73 13.75
C LEU A 194 5.67 4.26 14.50
N SER A 195 5.85 5.58 14.52
CA SER A 195 7.02 6.23 15.10
C SER A 195 6.88 6.55 16.60
N SER A 196 5.67 6.46 17.17
CA SER A 196 5.45 6.73 18.59
C SER A 196 5.53 5.45 19.42
N PRO A 197 6.36 5.42 20.48
CA PRO A 197 6.41 4.30 21.42
C PRO A 197 5.09 4.08 22.15
N GLU A 198 4.32 5.14 22.34
CA GLU A 198 3.11 5.16 23.17
C GLU A 198 1.83 4.89 22.34
N ALA A 199 1.88 5.09 21.04
CA ALA A 199 0.69 5.01 20.19
C ALA A 199 0.17 3.59 19.94
N SER A 200 0.85 2.57 20.41
CA SER A 200 0.44 1.17 20.27
C SER A 200 0.73 0.40 21.53
N GLU A 201 -0.35 -0.11 22.14
CA GLU A 201 -0.28 -1.10 23.22
C GLU A 201 -0.10 -2.52 22.70
N SER A 202 0.66 -2.71 21.61
CA SER A 202 0.91 -4.05 21.12
C SER A 202 1.63 -4.87 22.18
N PRO A 203 1.31 -6.17 22.31
CA PRO A 203 1.97 -7.06 23.27
C PRO A 203 3.50 -7.02 23.17
N VAL A 204 4.04 -6.87 21.94
CA VAL A 204 5.48 -6.77 21.71
C VAL A 204 6.06 -5.48 22.27
N ARG A 205 5.46 -4.34 21.98
CA ARG A 205 5.97 -3.06 22.49
C ARG A 205 5.92 -3.03 24.01
N LYS A 206 4.85 -3.61 24.60
CA LYS A 206 4.71 -3.74 26.03
C LYS A 206 5.78 -4.66 26.64
N MET A 207 5.95 -5.87 26.10
CA MET A 207 6.97 -6.81 26.54
C MET A 207 8.37 -6.20 26.45
N MET A 208 8.70 -5.53 25.35
CA MET A 208 10.01 -4.92 25.17
C MET A 208 10.26 -3.76 26.14
N ARG A 209 9.26 -2.95 26.38
CA ARG A 209 9.34 -1.88 27.37
C ARG A 209 9.48 -2.41 28.78
N ASP A 210 8.58 -3.34 29.19
CA ASP A 210 8.47 -3.82 30.55
C ASP A 210 9.57 -4.82 30.93
N ASP A 211 9.92 -5.76 30.02
CA ASP A 211 10.88 -6.84 30.29
C ASP A 211 12.30 -6.51 29.88
N MET A 212 12.48 -5.66 28.88
CA MET A 212 13.78 -5.35 28.30
C MET A 212 14.22 -3.89 28.47
N ASN A 213 13.37 -3.03 29.02
CA ASN A 213 13.60 -1.58 29.15
C ASN A 213 13.99 -0.95 27.78
N MET A 214 13.26 -1.36 26.72
CA MET A 214 13.53 -0.92 25.35
C MET A 214 12.26 -0.39 24.72
N GLU A 215 12.38 0.80 24.11
CA GLU A 215 11.31 1.39 23.33
C GLU A 215 11.38 0.88 21.89
N VAL A 216 10.24 0.40 21.37
CA VAL A 216 10.09 -0.08 20.00
C VAL A 216 9.27 0.91 19.20
N TYR A 217 9.90 1.58 18.27
CA TYR A 217 9.27 2.48 17.30
C TYR A 217 10.05 2.54 16.00
N CYS A 218 9.39 3.03 14.94
CA CYS A 218 9.97 3.14 13.62
C CYS A 218 10.62 4.48 13.35
N HIS A 219 11.64 4.46 12.53
CA HIS A 219 11.98 5.56 11.65
C HIS A 219 11.12 5.46 10.39
N VAL A 220 10.48 6.56 9.96
CA VAL A 220 9.55 6.54 8.84
C VAL A 220 9.92 7.60 7.80
N GLY A 221 9.98 7.17 6.54
CA GLY A 221 10.10 8.02 5.36
C GLY A 221 8.79 8.06 4.57
N LEU A 222 8.32 9.25 4.22
CA LEU A 222 7.16 9.49 3.37
C LEU A 222 7.57 10.20 2.08
N ASN A 223 6.96 9.80 0.96
CA ASN A 223 7.21 10.42 -0.33
C ASN A 223 5.99 10.27 -1.25
N ILE A 224 5.96 11.04 -2.34
CA ILE A 224 5.00 10.87 -3.43
C ILE A 224 5.75 10.85 -4.75
N GLY A 225 5.35 9.97 -5.65
CA GLY A 225 5.90 9.96 -7.00
C GLY A 225 5.30 8.90 -7.89
N GLY A 226 5.74 8.92 -9.15
CA GLY A 226 5.38 7.92 -10.13
C GLY A 226 6.02 6.57 -9.80
N VAL A 227 5.19 5.53 -9.76
CA VAL A 227 5.62 4.15 -9.59
C VAL A 227 4.97 3.28 -10.66
N ALA A 228 5.65 2.23 -11.06
CA ALA A 228 5.05 1.17 -11.84
C ALA A 228 4.50 0.11 -10.87
N LEU A 229 3.19 -0.11 -10.92
CA LEU A 229 2.53 -1.20 -10.20
C LEU A 229 2.37 -2.39 -11.11
N GLY A 230 2.73 -3.56 -10.65
CA GLY A 230 2.58 -4.79 -11.42
C GLY A 230 3.08 -6.01 -10.69
N ALA A 231 2.69 -7.18 -11.21
CA ALA A 231 3.19 -8.44 -10.70
C ALA A 231 4.64 -8.65 -11.21
N MET A 232 5.59 -8.68 -10.30
CA MET A 232 6.94 -9.14 -10.60
C MET A 232 7.07 -10.61 -10.19
N GLY A 233 7.20 -11.49 -11.19
CA GLY A 233 7.31 -12.93 -10.96
C GLY A 233 5.98 -13.58 -10.59
N ARG A 234 5.98 -14.54 -9.67
CA ARG A 234 4.79 -15.31 -9.29
C ARG A 234 3.86 -14.49 -8.37
N GLY A 235 3.10 -13.55 -8.96
CA GLY A 235 1.84 -13.12 -8.37
C GLY A 235 1.87 -12.05 -7.27
N VAL A 236 3.00 -11.40 -7.00
CA VAL A 236 3.03 -10.31 -6.02
C VAL A 236 3.00 -8.96 -6.74
N ASN A 237 1.94 -8.19 -6.53
CA ASN A 237 1.91 -6.80 -6.96
C ASN A 237 2.91 -6.01 -6.13
N THR A 238 3.87 -5.37 -6.78
CA THR A 238 4.86 -4.53 -6.10
C THR A 238 4.97 -3.18 -6.78
N ALA A 239 5.21 -2.15 -5.98
CA ALA A 239 5.53 -0.83 -6.49
C ALA A 239 7.03 -0.75 -6.77
N VAL A 240 7.39 -0.34 -8.00
CA VAL A 240 8.77 -0.09 -8.39
C VAL A 240 8.91 1.26 -9.07
N GLY A 241 10.03 1.91 -8.85
CA GLY A 241 10.33 3.21 -9.45
C GLY A 241 11.33 3.99 -8.63
N GLU A 242 11.77 5.10 -9.21
CA GLU A 242 12.72 5.99 -8.55
C GLU A 242 12.15 6.56 -7.24
N ALA A 243 10.86 6.91 -7.24
CA ALA A 243 10.17 7.41 -6.05
C ALA A 243 10.26 6.43 -4.86
N VAL A 244 10.23 5.11 -5.10
CA VAL A 244 10.41 4.09 -4.05
C VAL A 244 11.82 4.19 -3.47
N ASN A 245 12.86 4.24 -4.33
CA ASN A 245 14.24 4.37 -3.89
C ASN A 245 14.46 5.65 -3.08
N VAL A 246 13.88 6.77 -3.52
CA VAL A 246 13.92 8.04 -2.79
C VAL A 246 13.28 7.90 -1.41
N THR A 247 12.15 7.20 -1.30
CA THR A 247 11.47 6.97 -0.01
C THR A 247 12.36 6.23 0.99
N PHE A 248 13.05 5.17 0.56
CA PHE A 248 14.05 4.46 1.39
C PHE A 248 15.21 5.37 1.81
N ARG A 249 15.61 6.32 0.96
CA ARG A 249 16.68 7.29 1.31
C ARG A 249 16.18 8.31 2.31
N ILE A 250 14.94 8.79 2.17
CA ILE A 250 14.32 9.71 3.15
C ILE A 250 14.21 9.01 4.51
N GLU A 251 13.77 7.74 4.55
CA GLU A 251 13.77 6.97 5.80
C GLU A 251 15.18 6.93 6.41
N SER A 252 16.20 6.60 5.64
CA SER A 252 17.58 6.52 6.14
C SER A 252 18.13 7.85 6.66
N LEU A 253 17.64 9.01 6.17
CA LEU A 253 18.01 10.33 6.68
C LEU A 253 17.47 10.60 8.09
N THR A 254 16.40 9.94 8.51
CA THR A 254 15.80 10.10 9.84
C THR A 254 16.83 9.87 10.95
N ARG A 255 17.68 8.85 10.78
CA ARG A 255 18.76 8.52 11.72
C ARG A 255 19.82 9.61 11.78
N LYS A 256 20.19 10.17 10.62
CA LYS A 256 21.19 11.24 10.52
C LYS A 256 20.69 12.53 11.13
N LEU A 257 19.43 12.87 10.90
CA LEU A 257 18.79 14.09 11.38
C LEU A 257 18.18 13.94 12.78
N GLN A 258 18.22 12.75 13.36
CA GLN A 258 17.68 12.41 14.68
C GLN A 258 16.19 12.77 14.84
N VAL A 259 15.41 12.52 13.80
CA VAL A 259 13.96 12.72 13.77
C VAL A 259 13.26 11.42 13.41
N PRO A 260 12.12 11.08 14.02
CA PRO A 260 11.46 9.80 13.77
C PRO A 260 10.78 9.72 12.40
N VAL A 261 10.27 10.83 11.88
CA VAL A 261 9.52 10.86 10.61
C VAL A 261 10.03 11.99 9.72
N LEU A 262 10.32 11.65 8.47
CA LEU A 262 10.65 12.60 7.40
C LEU A 262 9.71 12.42 6.21
N ALA A 263 9.29 13.55 5.64
CA ALA A 263 8.58 13.58 4.36
C ALA A 263 9.41 14.33 3.31
N GLY A 264 9.44 13.83 2.08
CA GLY A 264 10.01 14.55 0.95
C GLY A 264 9.15 15.74 0.52
N ALA A 265 9.72 16.73 -0.14
CA ALA A 265 8.99 17.91 -0.61
C ALA A 265 7.77 17.54 -1.49
N SER A 266 7.87 16.49 -2.31
CA SER A 266 6.77 16.00 -3.13
C SER A 266 5.54 15.58 -2.31
N PHE A 267 5.75 15.08 -1.08
CA PHE A 267 4.65 14.69 -0.18
C PHE A 267 3.83 15.90 0.28
N LEU A 268 4.44 17.06 0.42
CA LEU A 268 3.80 18.29 0.90
C LEU A 268 3.37 19.23 -0.25
N ALA A 269 3.85 18.99 -1.46
CA ALA A 269 3.53 19.79 -2.63
C ALA A 269 2.01 19.83 -2.88
N GLY A 270 1.43 21.04 -2.95
CA GLY A 270 -0.01 21.23 -3.15
C GLY A 270 -0.90 20.84 -1.97
N TRP A 271 -0.33 20.65 -0.77
CA TRP A 271 -1.09 20.32 0.45
C TRP A 271 -0.79 21.31 1.60
N PRO A 272 -1.35 22.55 1.51
CA PRO A 272 -1.05 23.61 2.49
C PRO A 272 -1.49 23.29 3.92
N ASP A 273 -2.56 22.48 4.11
CA ASP A 273 -2.99 22.09 5.43
C ASP A 273 -2.01 21.14 6.11
N GLY A 274 -1.34 20.27 5.34
CA GLY A 274 -0.31 19.38 5.87
C GLY A 274 0.96 20.08 6.31
N LEU A 275 1.29 21.24 5.73
CA LEU A 275 2.47 22.02 6.11
C LEU A 275 2.47 22.46 7.59
N LYS A 276 1.30 22.49 8.24
CA LYS A 276 1.20 22.83 9.68
C LYS A 276 1.82 21.76 10.57
N ASP A 277 1.84 20.52 10.10
CA ASP A 277 2.33 19.35 10.82
C ASP A 277 3.82 19.07 10.55
N TYR A 278 4.45 19.81 9.65
CA TYR A 278 5.81 19.54 9.20
C TYR A 278 6.69 20.78 9.27
N LYS A 279 7.95 20.57 9.66
CA LYS A 279 8.99 21.60 9.69
C LYS A 279 10.06 21.27 8.63
N ASN A 280 10.39 22.23 7.78
CA ASN A 280 11.50 22.09 6.83
C ASN A 280 12.82 21.91 7.59
N VAL A 281 13.54 20.84 7.28
CA VAL A 281 14.84 20.50 7.88
C VAL A 281 15.98 20.54 6.85
N GLY A 282 15.71 21.12 5.69
CA GLY A 282 16.70 21.46 4.68
C GLY A 282 16.79 20.48 3.52
N ILE A 283 17.81 20.70 2.71
CA ILE A 283 18.11 19.97 1.49
C ILE A 283 19.31 19.05 1.76
N HIS A 284 19.16 17.77 1.51
CA HIS A 284 20.16 16.76 1.85
C HIS A 284 20.56 15.90 0.66
N PRO A 285 21.86 15.66 0.44
CA PRO A 285 22.31 14.72 -0.56
C PRO A 285 21.92 13.29 -0.12
N VAL A 286 21.38 12.53 -1.06
CA VAL A 286 21.00 11.11 -0.87
C VAL A 286 21.76 10.24 -1.85
N LYS A 287 22.22 9.08 -1.39
CA LYS A 287 23.03 8.17 -2.20
C LYS A 287 22.25 7.70 -3.43
N GLY A 288 22.84 7.84 -4.61
CA GLY A 288 22.26 7.36 -5.87
C GLY A 288 21.25 8.32 -6.51
N GLN A 289 21.10 9.54 -5.96
CA GLN A 289 20.34 10.62 -6.59
C GLN A 289 21.29 11.71 -7.07
N PRO A 290 21.14 12.18 -8.32
CA PRO A 290 21.94 13.27 -8.86
C PRO A 290 21.62 14.61 -8.16
N GLU A 291 20.38 14.77 -7.73
CA GLU A 291 19.91 15.97 -7.04
C GLU A 291 19.64 15.69 -5.57
N PRO A 292 19.97 16.61 -4.67
CA PRO A 292 19.66 16.50 -3.26
C PRO A 292 18.15 16.62 -3.02
N VAL A 293 17.66 16.00 -1.96
CA VAL A 293 16.23 15.95 -1.62
C VAL A 293 15.93 16.93 -0.50
N GLU A 294 14.93 17.76 -0.71
CA GLU A 294 14.37 18.61 0.34
C GLU A 294 13.43 17.79 1.22
N VAL A 295 13.62 17.85 2.54
CA VAL A 295 12.87 17.04 3.49
C VAL A 295 12.32 17.88 4.65
N TYR A 296 11.23 17.36 5.21
CA TYR A 296 10.45 17.97 6.28
C TYR A 296 10.25 16.96 7.40
N ALA A 297 10.53 17.36 8.63
CA ALA A 297 10.27 16.55 9.82
C ALA A 297 8.84 16.74 10.30
N LEU A 298 8.17 15.64 10.62
CA LEU A 298 6.86 15.67 11.27
C LEU A 298 7.04 16.27 12.68
N VAL A 299 6.29 17.31 12.97
CA VAL A 299 6.28 17.94 14.30
C VAL A 299 5.39 17.10 15.20
N GLU A 300 5.90 16.62 16.32
CA GLU A 300 5.08 16.03 17.36
C GLU A 300 4.10 17.11 17.87
N SER A 301 2.80 16.83 17.77
CA SER A 301 1.83 17.62 18.49
C SER A 301 2.06 17.36 19.99
N ASN A 302 2.82 18.24 20.64
CA ASN A 302 2.79 18.29 22.10
C ASN A 302 1.32 18.44 22.52
N PRO A 303 0.78 17.57 23.36
CA PRO A 303 -0.49 17.89 24.02
C PRO A 303 -0.21 19.20 24.78
N VAL A 304 -0.96 20.23 24.39
CA VAL A 304 -0.96 21.52 25.13
C VAL A 304 -1.24 21.15 26.57
N LEU A 305 -0.22 21.22 27.40
CA LEU A 305 -0.42 21.27 28.86
C LEU A 305 -1.09 22.62 29.13
N GLU A 306 -2.44 22.59 29.21
CA GLU A 306 -3.17 23.63 29.91
C GLU A 306 -2.97 23.50 31.45
#